data_883961ed0954a03360b54ec2397a51be
#
_entry.id   883961ed0954a03360b54ec2397a51be
#
_cell.length_a   1.000
_cell.length_b   1.000
_cell.length_c   1.000
_cell.angle_alpha   90.00
_cell.angle_beta   90.00
_cell.angle_gamma   90.00
#
_symmetry.space_group_name_H-M   'P 1'
#
loop_
_entity.id
_entity.type
_entity.pdbx_description
1 polymer ?
#
loop_
_entity_poly.entity_id
_entity_poly.type
_entity_poly.pdbx_seq_one_letter_code
_entity_poly.pdbx_strand_id
1 'polypeptide(L)'
;TVKKIAKAGSYKIHDTIATLVDEKGKSHNICMSFKWPVKRAVNCYAERLSPEEPMVTKVRLIDTFFPVAKGGTYCIPGPFGAGKTVLQHTTSRNADVDIVIVAACGERAGEVVETLKEFPELKDPRTGRSLMERTIIICNTSSMPVASREASVYTGVTLAEYYRQMGLNVLLLADSTSRWAQAMREMSGRLEEIPGEEAFPAYLESTIASFYERAGIVRLRDGNVGSVTIGGTVSPAGGNFEEPVTQATLKVVGAFHGLSRERSDARRYPSIDPLDSWSKYKSIINRNLVEYAREIYKRGAEVNQMMKVVGEEGTSLDDFILYLKSEFLDAVYMQQDSFDDVEGATGVDRQKYVFSKIISILGSSFKISEKEEARGFFNMLRQNFIDMNYKTFGSKDFYDAEKKIDGILAEKEASVDSDVKALLKDGE
;
A
#
# COMPACT_ATOMS: atom_id res chain seq x y z
N THR A 1 20.75 33.94 -19.76
CA THR A 1 20.85 33.77 -21.23
C THR A 1 21.72 32.56 -21.54
N VAL A 2 21.40 31.81 -22.62
CA VAL A 2 22.26 30.72 -23.11
C VAL A 2 23.36 31.30 -23.95
N LYS A 3 24.63 31.08 -23.55
CA LYS A 3 25.79 31.56 -24.26
C LYS A 3 26.32 30.58 -25.31
N LYS A 4 26.30 29.28 -24.98
CA LYS A 4 26.81 28.21 -25.82
C LYS A 4 26.06 26.90 -25.54
N ILE A 5 25.79 26.13 -26.57
CA ILE A 5 25.27 24.76 -26.49
C ILE A 5 26.23 23.85 -27.25
N ALA A 6 26.54 22.68 -26.72
CA ALA A 6 27.32 21.67 -27.40
C ALA A 6 26.56 21.14 -28.64
N LYS A 7 27.31 20.76 -29.70
CA LYS A 7 26.72 20.12 -30.88
C LYS A 7 26.20 18.73 -30.53
N ALA A 8 25.29 18.19 -31.35
CA ALA A 8 24.87 16.82 -31.20
C ALA A 8 26.06 15.86 -31.28
N GLY A 9 26.17 14.92 -30.35
CA GLY A 9 27.29 13.98 -30.27
C GLY A 9 27.26 13.20 -28.96
N SER A 10 28.25 12.34 -28.74
CA SER A 10 28.47 11.59 -27.50
C SER A 10 29.36 12.39 -26.54
N TYR A 11 28.90 12.54 -25.29
CA TYR A 11 29.60 13.29 -24.25
C TYR A 11 29.69 12.45 -22.97
N LYS A 12 30.76 12.70 -22.21
CA LYS A 12 30.82 12.15 -20.84
C LYS A 12 29.91 12.94 -19.91
N ILE A 13 29.44 12.33 -18.84
CA ILE A 13 28.48 12.94 -17.89
C ILE A 13 29.00 14.26 -17.26
N HIS A 14 30.29 14.44 -17.19
CA HIS A 14 30.93 15.66 -16.65
C HIS A 14 31.32 16.69 -17.72
N ASP A 15 31.13 16.39 -19.01
CA ASP A 15 31.46 17.35 -20.07
C ASP A 15 30.43 18.49 -20.04
N THR A 16 30.93 19.70 -20.35
CA THR A 16 30.08 20.90 -20.42
C THR A 16 29.23 20.84 -21.69
N ILE A 17 27.92 20.63 -21.53
CA ILE A 17 26.94 20.56 -22.62
C ILE A 17 26.30 21.91 -22.95
N ALA A 18 26.26 22.82 -21.97
CA ALA A 18 25.79 24.20 -22.18
C ALA A 18 26.49 25.16 -21.24
N THR A 19 26.55 26.43 -21.64
CA THR A 19 27.04 27.54 -20.79
C THR A 19 25.94 28.60 -20.72
N LEU A 20 25.51 28.90 -19.49
CA LEU A 20 24.53 29.95 -19.21
C LEU A 20 25.24 31.17 -18.65
N VAL A 21 24.70 32.35 -18.93
CA VAL A 21 25.15 33.62 -18.33
C VAL A 21 23.99 34.18 -17.54
N ASP A 22 24.20 34.47 -16.26
CA ASP A 22 23.23 35.12 -15.39
C ASP A 22 23.09 36.62 -15.68
N GLU A 23 22.18 37.29 -14.99
CA GLU A 23 21.92 38.71 -15.13
C GLU A 23 23.15 39.59 -14.71
N LYS A 24 24.04 39.02 -13.93
CA LYS A 24 25.28 39.69 -13.46
C LYS A 24 26.46 39.41 -14.38
N GLY A 25 26.27 38.74 -15.53
CA GLY A 25 27.31 38.42 -16.49
C GLY A 25 28.20 37.23 -16.12
N LYS A 26 27.89 36.49 -15.03
CA LYS A 26 28.67 35.33 -14.62
C LYS A 26 28.29 34.10 -15.44
N SER A 27 29.30 33.38 -15.93
CA SER A 27 29.08 32.16 -16.71
C SER A 27 28.95 30.92 -15.81
N HIS A 28 27.93 30.07 -16.09
CA HIS A 28 27.68 28.83 -15.42
C HIS A 28 27.72 27.68 -16.45
N ASN A 29 28.60 26.72 -16.25
CA ASN A 29 28.73 25.55 -17.08
C ASN A 29 27.72 24.50 -16.62
N ILE A 30 26.95 23.95 -17.55
CA ILE A 30 25.95 22.88 -17.33
C ILE A 30 26.54 21.59 -17.85
N CYS A 31 26.57 20.58 -16.98
CA CYS A 31 26.91 19.19 -17.29
C CYS A 31 25.69 18.32 -17.13
N MET A 32 25.76 17.05 -17.56
CA MET A 32 24.69 16.06 -17.34
C MET A 32 24.65 15.55 -15.89
N SER A 33 25.65 15.87 -15.07
CA SER A 33 25.69 15.56 -13.64
C SER A 33 25.77 16.83 -12.80
N PHE A 34 25.14 16.82 -11.65
CA PHE A 34 25.20 17.90 -10.67
C PHE A 34 25.11 17.35 -9.25
N LYS A 35 25.63 18.10 -8.28
CA LYS A 35 25.52 17.76 -6.86
C LYS A 35 24.25 18.35 -6.28
N TRP A 36 23.52 17.55 -5.51
CA TRP A 36 22.31 18.00 -4.82
C TRP A 36 22.36 17.62 -3.35
N PRO A 37 22.07 18.54 -2.41
CA PRO A 37 21.99 18.21 -0.99
C PRO A 37 20.71 17.38 -0.72
N VAL A 38 20.87 16.11 -0.30
CA VAL A 38 19.76 15.15 -0.18
C VAL A 38 18.65 15.57 0.79
N LYS A 39 18.97 16.40 1.80
CA LYS A 39 17.96 16.96 2.72
C LYS A 39 17.10 18.06 2.11
N ARG A 40 17.50 18.61 0.95
CA ARG A 40 16.76 19.67 0.26
C ARG A 40 15.79 19.08 -0.76
N ALA A 41 14.51 19.41 -0.64
CA ALA A 41 13.50 19.01 -1.61
C ALA A 41 13.75 19.64 -3.00
N VAL A 42 13.39 18.92 -4.07
CA VAL A 42 13.47 19.39 -5.45
C VAL A 42 12.18 20.14 -5.80
N ASN A 43 12.26 21.47 -5.91
CA ASN A 43 11.11 22.36 -6.15
C ASN A 43 11.17 23.00 -7.55
N CYS A 44 11.56 22.25 -8.58
CA CYS A 44 11.74 22.74 -9.94
C CYS A 44 10.50 22.59 -10.84
N TYR A 45 9.34 22.32 -10.27
CA TYR A 45 8.05 22.16 -10.96
C TYR A 45 7.28 23.48 -11.11
N ALA A 46 6.26 23.49 -11.96
CA ALA A 46 5.39 24.65 -12.14
C ALA A 46 4.29 24.73 -11.07
N GLU A 47 3.67 23.57 -10.75
CA GLU A 47 2.50 23.51 -9.86
C GLU A 47 2.51 22.17 -9.10
N ARG A 48 2.00 22.16 -7.88
CA ARG A 48 1.71 20.96 -7.10
C ARG A 48 0.23 20.64 -7.17
N LEU A 49 -0.10 19.40 -7.51
CA LEU A 49 -1.48 18.94 -7.68
C LEU A 49 -1.93 18.13 -6.46
N SER A 50 -3.25 18.04 -6.25
CA SER A 50 -3.84 17.17 -5.24
C SER A 50 -3.77 15.69 -5.67
N PRO A 51 -3.44 14.76 -4.77
CA PRO A 51 -3.42 13.34 -5.06
C PRO A 51 -4.85 12.77 -5.08
N GLU A 52 -5.45 12.67 -6.26
CA GLU A 52 -6.83 12.18 -6.44
C GLU A 52 -6.90 10.84 -7.17
N GLU A 53 -5.92 10.55 -8.03
CA GLU A 53 -5.89 9.32 -8.81
C GLU A 53 -5.42 8.14 -7.95
N PRO A 54 -6.20 7.03 -7.85
CA PRO A 54 -5.78 5.86 -7.12
C PRO A 54 -4.52 5.23 -7.74
N MET A 55 -3.56 4.86 -6.90
CA MET A 55 -2.45 4.01 -7.29
C MET A 55 -2.90 2.55 -7.13
N VAL A 56 -3.24 1.90 -8.23
CA VAL A 56 -3.70 0.50 -8.20
C VAL A 56 -2.55 -0.41 -7.81
N THR A 57 -2.74 -1.17 -6.73
CA THR A 57 -1.76 -2.14 -6.22
C THR A 57 -2.08 -3.57 -6.61
N LYS A 58 -3.27 -3.83 -7.16
CA LYS A 58 -3.87 -5.14 -7.42
C LYS A 58 -4.04 -6.02 -6.17
N VAL A 59 -3.89 -5.44 -5.00
CA VAL A 59 -4.25 -6.05 -3.72
C VAL A 59 -5.66 -5.57 -3.36
N ARG A 60 -6.64 -6.49 -3.38
CA ARG A 60 -8.07 -6.18 -3.19
C ARG A 60 -8.34 -5.36 -1.94
N LEU A 61 -7.76 -5.77 -0.82
CA LEU A 61 -7.96 -5.10 0.46
C LEU A 61 -7.45 -3.64 0.45
N ILE A 62 -6.31 -3.38 -0.20
CA ILE A 62 -5.76 -2.03 -0.34
C ILE A 62 -6.62 -1.22 -1.30
N ASP A 63 -6.77 -1.68 -2.53
CA ASP A 63 -7.40 -0.89 -3.60
C ASP A 63 -8.87 -0.55 -3.29
N THR A 64 -9.58 -1.43 -2.55
CA THR A 64 -10.99 -1.26 -2.21
C THR A 64 -11.19 -0.53 -0.89
N PHE A 65 -10.59 -1.03 0.21
CA PHE A 65 -10.90 -0.54 1.56
C PHE A 65 -9.93 0.54 2.06
N PHE A 66 -8.66 0.46 1.64
CA PHE A 66 -7.59 1.34 2.14
C PHE A 66 -6.73 1.89 1.01
N PRO A 67 -7.33 2.55 0.00
CA PRO A 67 -6.63 2.97 -1.20
C PRO A 67 -5.48 3.92 -0.90
N VAL A 68 -4.48 3.88 -1.79
CA VAL A 68 -3.39 4.86 -1.85
C VAL A 68 -3.53 5.64 -3.14
N ALA A 69 -3.33 6.94 -3.11
CA ALA A 69 -3.32 7.75 -4.33
C ALA A 69 -1.90 7.88 -4.89
N LYS A 70 -1.77 8.04 -6.20
CA LYS A 70 -0.51 8.48 -6.84
C LYS A 70 -0.10 9.82 -6.21
N GLY A 71 1.15 9.95 -5.82
CA GLY A 71 1.62 11.11 -5.07
C GLY A 71 1.14 11.21 -3.62
N GLY A 72 0.46 10.18 -3.11
CA GLY A 72 0.02 10.09 -1.73
C GLY A 72 1.08 9.54 -0.78
N THR A 73 0.70 9.42 0.47
CA THR A 73 1.54 8.88 1.55
C THR A 73 0.80 7.81 2.31
N TYR A 74 1.49 6.74 2.68
CA TYR A 74 0.92 5.70 3.53
C TYR A 74 1.97 5.08 4.43
N CYS A 75 1.53 4.44 5.50
CA CYS A 75 2.41 3.67 6.37
C CYS A 75 1.87 2.26 6.60
N ILE A 76 2.80 1.34 6.80
CA ILE A 76 2.55 -0.06 7.13
C ILE A 76 3.18 -0.35 8.51
N PRO A 77 2.52 -0.01 9.59
CA PRO A 77 2.99 -0.39 10.91
C PRO A 77 2.57 -1.83 11.21
N GLY A 78 3.43 -2.52 11.92
CA GLY A 78 3.11 -3.87 12.35
C GLY A 78 4.25 -4.53 13.13
N PRO A 79 3.94 -5.53 13.95
CA PRO A 79 4.94 -6.29 14.69
C PRO A 79 5.89 -7.03 13.75
N PHE A 80 6.99 -7.50 14.30
CA PHE A 80 7.92 -8.36 13.57
C PHE A 80 7.22 -9.67 13.14
N GLY A 81 7.45 -10.08 11.89
CA GLY A 81 6.85 -11.31 11.36
C GLY A 81 5.41 -11.16 10.85
N ALA A 82 4.79 -9.99 10.93
CA ALA A 82 3.42 -9.76 10.45
C ALA A 82 3.28 -9.65 8.92
N GLY A 83 4.35 -9.87 8.14
CA GLY A 83 4.30 -9.86 6.67
C GLY A 83 4.53 -8.50 6.02
N LYS A 84 5.17 -7.53 6.71
CA LYS A 84 5.51 -6.20 6.14
C LYS A 84 6.26 -6.30 4.81
N THR A 85 7.33 -7.08 4.80
CA THR A 85 8.19 -7.26 3.61
C THR A 85 7.43 -7.90 2.46
N VAL A 86 6.62 -8.94 2.73
CA VAL A 86 5.77 -9.59 1.70
C VAL A 86 4.80 -8.59 1.09
N LEU A 87 4.14 -7.77 1.92
CA LEU A 87 3.20 -6.74 1.43
C LEU A 87 3.92 -5.69 0.57
N GLN A 88 5.13 -5.27 0.98
CA GLN A 88 5.94 -4.34 0.19
C GLN A 88 6.38 -4.95 -1.15
N HIS A 89 6.83 -6.21 -1.17
CA HIS A 89 7.21 -6.90 -2.41
C HIS A 89 6.02 -7.03 -3.35
N THR A 90 4.85 -7.42 -2.84
CA THR A 90 3.61 -7.51 -3.63
C THR A 90 3.21 -6.16 -4.20
N THR A 91 3.26 -5.10 -3.38
CA THR A 91 2.98 -3.73 -3.83
C THR A 91 3.99 -3.27 -4.87
N SER A 92 5.29 -3.51 -4.66
CA SER A 92 6.36 -3.16 -5.61
C SER A 92 6.18 -3.82 -6.98
N ARG A 93 5.79 -5.10 -6.97
CA ARG A 93 5.56 -5.89 -8.19
C ARG A 93 4.35 -5.38 -8.98
N ASN A 94 3.26 -5.09 -8.30
CA ASN A 94 1.95 -4.91 -8.91
C ASN A 94 1.52 -3.45 -9.07
N ALA A 95 2.14 -2.51 -8.32
CA ALA A 95 1.76 -1.09 -8.36
C ALA A 95 1.88 -0.48 -9.76
N ASP A 96 0.88 0.32 -10.12
CA ASP A 96 0.84 1.09 -11.36
C ASP A 96 1.73 2.34 -11.25
N VAL A 97 3.04 2.10 -11.27
CA VAL A 97 4.09 3.13 -11.23
C VAL A 97 5.21 2.78 -12.20
N ASP A 98 5.96 3.78 -12.64
CA ASP A 98 7.05 3.59 -13.60
C ASP A 98 8.33 3.09 -12.94
N ILE A 99 8.64 3.60 -11.75
CA ILE A 99 9.84 3.28 -10.99
C ILE A 99 9.47 2.96 -9.55
N VAL A 100 10.13 1.95 -9.01
CA VAL A 100 10.09 1.60 -7.58
C VAL A 100 11.45 1.88 -6.96
N ILE A 101 11.48 2.56 -5.82
CA ILE A 101 12.70 2.79 -5.04
C ILE A 101 12.49 2.16 -3.67
N VAL A 102 13.35 1.22 -3.31
CA VAL A 102 13.39 0.61 -1.98
C VAL A 102 14.56 1.19 -1.20
N ALA A 103 14.25 1.95 -0.17
CA ALA A 103 15.24 2.50 0.75
C ALA A 103 15.26 1.66 2.04
N ALA A 104 16.09 0.64 2.06
CA ALA A 104 16.32 -0.20 3.24
C ALA A 104 17.23 0.54 4.22
N CYS A 105 16.70 0.92 5.38
CA CYS A 105 17.40 1.68 6.40
C CYS A 105 17.64 0.83 7.65
N GLY A 106 18.87 0.41 7.87
CA GLY A 106 19.27 -0.36 9.05
C GLY A 106 18.71 -1.78 9.08
N GLU A 107 18.37 -2.35 7.93
CA GLU A 107 17.84 -3.70 7.83
C GLU A 107 18.91 -4.77 8.11
N ARG A 108 18.49 -5.97 8.45
CA ARG A 108 19.40 -7.09 8.65
C ARG A 108 20.03 -7.51 7.32
N ALA A 109 21.31 -7.82 7.32
CA ALA A 109 22.00 -8.21 6.09
C ALA A 109 21.34 -9.40 5.37
N GLY A 110 20.73 -10.35 6.11
CA GLY A 110 19.98 -11.48 5.55
C GLY A 110 18.76 -11.03 4.74
N GLU A 111 17.95 -10.13 5.27
CA GLU A 111 16.74 -9.61 4.61
C GLU A 111 17.10 -8.82 3.34
N VAL A 112 18.20 -8.06 3.37
CA VAL A 112 18.72 -7.35 2.19
C VAL A 112 19.17 -8.35 1.11
N VAL A 113 19.88 -9.42 1.49
CA VAL A 113 20.32 -10.45 0.54
C VAL A 113 19.14 -11.20 -0.06
N GLU A 114 18.09 -11.47 0.73
CA GLU A 114 16.85 -12.09 0.26
C GLU A 114 16.18 -11.20 -0.79
N THR A 115 15.97 -9.92 -0.50
CA THR A 115 15.43 -8.94 -1.45
C THR A 115 16.23 -8.88 -2.75
N LEU A 116 17.57 -8.86 -2.66
CA LEU A 116 18.45 -8.83 -3.82
C LEU A 116 18.42 -10.11 -4.66
N LYS A 117 18.03 -11.25 -4.07
CA LYS A 117 17.84 -12.52 -4.79
C LYS A 117 16.45 -12.62 -5.41
N GLU A 118 15.42 -12.22 -4.68
CA GLU A 118 14.03 -12.35 -5.13
C GLU A 118 13.66 -11.37 -6.24
N PHE A 119 14.04 -10.08 -6.11
CA PHE A 119 13.64 -9.05 -7.09
C PHE A 119 14.06 -9.34 -8.53
N PRO A 120 15.25 -9.89 -8.83
CA PRO A 120 15.61 -10.29 -10.19
C PRO A 120 14.74 -11.42 -10.76
N GLU A 121 14.22 -12.31 -9.91
CA GLU A 121 13.38 -13.45 -10.29
C GLU A 121 11.93 -13.04 -10.49
N LEU A 122 11.47 -11.97 -9.81
CA LEU A 122 10.13 -11.41 -9.97
C LEU A 122 9.98 -10.78 -11.35
N LYS A 123 8.88 -11.11 -12.02
CA LYS A 123 8.53 -10.52 -13.32
C LYS A 123 7.63 -9.29 -13.12
N ASP A 124 7.95 -8.23 -13.84
CA ASP A 124 7.07 -7.08 -13.96
C ASP A 124 5.83 -7.49 -14.79
N PRO A 125 4.61 -7.44 -14.24
CA PRO A 125 3.41 -7.87 -14.94
C PRO A 125 3.08 -7.00 -16.18
N ARG A 126 3.71 -5.81 -16.33
CA ARG A 126 3.52 -4.92 -17.48
C ARG A 126 4.41 -5.27 -18.66
N THR A 127 5.65 -5.67 -18.40
CA THR A 127 6.67 -5.90 -19.45
C THR A 127 7.06 -7.36 -19.61
N GLY A 128 6.74 -8.22 -18.63
CA GLY A 128 7.18 -9.61 -18.55
C GLY A 128 8.67 -9.78 -18.25
N ARG A 129 9.43 -8.68 -18.12
CA ARG A 129 10.87 -8.66 -17.80
C ARG A 129 11.10 -8.62 -16.30
N SER A 130 12.36 -8.70 -15.88
CA SER A 130 12.71 -8.63 -14.46
C SER A 130 12.22 -7.32 -13.81
N LEU A 131 11.68 -7.42 -12.59
CA LEU A 131 11.27 -6.26 -11.80
C LEU A 131 12.44 -5.32 -11.51
N MET A 132 13.67 -5.84 -11.47
CA MET A 132 14.90 -5.04 -11.28
C MET A 132 15.11 -3.99 -12.36
N GLU A 133 14.57 -4.13 -13.57
CA GLU A 133 14.73 -3.13 -14.63
C GLU A 133 14.08 -1.78 -14.29
N ARG A 134 13.07 -1.77 -13.40
CA ARG A 134 12.41 -0.56 -12.91
C ARG A 134 12.62 -0.29 -11.42
N THR A 135 13.51 -1.04 -10.76
CA THR A 135 13.70 -0.94 -9.30
C THR A 135 15.08 -0.40 -8.96
N ILE A 136 15.12 0.54 -8.03
CA ILE A 136 16.35 1.05 -7.43
C ILE A 136 16.35 0.63 -5.96
N ILE A 137 17.40 -0.05 -5.52
CA ILE A 137 17.54 -0.51 -4.14
C ILE A 137 18.68 0.25 -3.47
N ILE A 138 18.36 0.97 -2.40
CA ILE A 138 19.34 1.63 -1.53
C ILE A 138 19.45 0.81 -0.27
N CYS A 139 20.54 0.04 -0.16
CA CYS A 139 20.76 -0.85 0.97
C CYS A 139 21.63 -0.19 2.02
N ASN A 140 21.09 -0.06 3.22
CA ASN A 140 21.84 0.31 4.40
C ASN A 140 21.56 -0.71 5.51
N THR A 141 22.58 -1.47 5.88
CA THR A 141 22.46 -2.52 6.92
C THR A 141 22.63 -1.93 8.32
N SER A 142 22.17 -2.65 9.33
CA SER A 142 22.28 -2.27 10.75
C SER A 142 23.72 -2.10 11.24
N SER A 143 24.70 -2.70 10.56
CA SER A 143 26.15 -2.58 10.87
C SER A 143 26.82 -1.35 10.27
N MET A 144 26.15 -0.63 9.37
CA MET A 144 26.71 0.58 8.74
C MET A 144 26.68 1.79 9.69
N PRO A 145 27.53 2.81 9.44
CA PRO A 145 27.59 4.01 10.26
C PRO A 145 26.23 4.72 10.38
N VAL A 146 25.95 5.30 11.56
CA VAL A 146 24.68 5.98 11.87
C VAL A 146 24.35 7.07 10.87
N ALA A 147 25.33 7.89 10.49
CA ALA A 147 25.15 8.97 9.52
C ALA A 147 24.73 8.46 8.13
N SER A 148 25.22 7.28 7.70
CA SER A 148 24.78 6.70 6.43
C SER A 148 23.37 6.10 6.54
N ARG A 149 22.99 5.56 7.70
CA ARG A 149 21.61 5.13 7.96
C ARG A 149 20.63 6.29 7.89
N GLU A 150 20.96 7.42 8.53
CA GLU A 150 20.13 8.63 8.45
C GLU A 150 20.04 9.17 7.00
N ALA A 151 21.14 9.18 6.25
CA ALA A 151 21.18 9.71 4.90
C ALA A 151 20.47 8.83 3.86
N SER A 152 20.32 7.52 4.09
CA SER A 152 19.78 6.57 3.11
C SER A 152 18.36 6.92 2.67
N VAL A 153 17.48 7.26 3.62
CA VAL A 153 16.09 7.63 3.35
C VAL A 153 16.01 8.93 2.54
N TYR A 154 16.83 9.92 2.88
CA TYR A 154 16.90 11.16 2.10
C TYR A 154 17.46 10.95 0.70
N THR A 155 18.41 10.03 0.52
CA THR A 155 18.94 9.65 -0.79
C THR A 155 17.82 9.04 -1.63
N GLY A 156 17.02 8.12 -1.04
CA GLY A 156 15.89 7.51 -1.71
C GLY A 156 14.86 8.53 -2.21
N VAL A 157 14.44 9.44 -1.34
CA VAL A 157 13.42 10.43 -1.74
C VAL A 157 13.97 11.45 -2.74
N THR A 158 15.26 11.77 -2.68
CA THR A 158 15.89 12.66 -3.67
C THR A 158 15.94 12.03 -5.05
N LEU A 159 16.25 10.73 -5.14
CA LEU A 159 16.17 9.99 -6.40
C LEU A 159 14.72 9.88 -6.90
N ALA A 160 13.75 9.67 -6.00
CA ALA A 160 12.34 9.67 -6.38
C ALA A 160 11.91 11.01 -6.99
N GLU A 161 12.30 12.12 -6.37
CA GLU A 161 12.04 13.46 -6.89
C GLU A 161 12.76 13.73 -8.22
N TYR A 162 13.95 13.19 -8.42
CA TYR A 162 14.68 13.29 -9.68
C TYR A 162 13.89 12.66 -10.83
N TYR A 163 13.39 11.44 -10.65
CA TYR A 163 12.57 10.79 -11.67
C TYR A 163 11.19 11.43 -11.83
N ARG A 164 10.59 11.95 -10.76
CA ARG A 164 9.38 12.77 -10.85
C ARG A 164 9.56 13.96 -11.77
N GLN A 165 10.73 14.61 -11.75
CA GLN A 165 11.05 15.72 -12.64
C GLN A 165 11.23 15.31 -14.13
N MET A 166 11.22 14.01 -14.42
CA MET A 166 11.14 13.47 -15.78
C MET A 166 9.70 13.14 -16.21
N GLY A 167 8.70 13.45 -15.39
CA GLY A 167 7.30 13.11 -15.64
C GLY A 167 6.93 11.66 -15.33
N LEU A 168 7.70 10.97 -14.49
CA LEU A 168 7.47 9.58 -14.12
C LEU A 168 6.72 9.47 -12.78
N ASN A 169 5.95 8.39 -12.63
CA ASN A 169 5.31 8.02 -11.39
C ASN A 169 6.25 7.09 -10.61
N VAL A 170 6.61 7.51 -9.41
CA VAL A 170 7.59 6.81 -8.57
C VAL A 170 6.94 6.35 -7.27
N LEU A 171 7.15 5.10 -6.90
CA LEU A 171 6.84 4.57 -5.57
C LEU A 171 8.14 4.45 -4.77
N LEU A 172 8.23 5.18 -3.67
CA LEU A 172 9.30 5.06 -2.69
C LEU A 172 8.82 4.24 -1.50
N LEU A 173 9.50 3.15 -1.21
CA LEU A 173 9.30 2.34 -0.02
C LEU A 173 10.46 2.54 0.94
N ALA A 174 10.19 3.06 2.13
CA ALA A 174 11.18 3.25 3.19
C ALA A 174 11.03 2.14 4.24
N ASP A 175 11.99 1.22 4.29
CA ASP A 175 12.00 0.08 5.20
C ASP A 175 13.25 0.07 6.10
N SER A 176 13.15 0.33 7.39
CA SER A 176 11.98 0.83 8.12
C SER A 176 12.25 2.23 8.65
N THR A 177 11.21 3.04 8.69
CA THR A 177 11.32 4.40 9.27
C THR A 177 11.60 4.39 10.77
N SER A 178 11.24 3.32 11.50
CA SER A 178 11.63 3.15 12.90
C SER A 178 13.14 3.08 13.09
N ARG A 179 13.87 2.37 12.21
CA ARG A 179 15.32 2.29 12.28
C ARG A 179 15.99 3.59 11.84
N TRP A 180 15.37 4.33 10.93
CA TRP A 180 15.77 5.69 10.59
C TRP A 180 15.61 6.62 11.80
N ALA A 181 14.49 6.57 12.53
CA ALA A 181 14.30 7.31 13.78
C ALA A 181 15.31 6.92 14.86
N GLN A 182 15.66 5.62 14.98
CA GLN A 182 16.73 5.17 15.88
C GLN A 182 18.09 5.79 15.49
N ALA A 183 18.40 5.91 14.21
CA ALA A 183 19.62 6.58 13.76
C ALA A 183 19.62 8.07 14.16
N MET A 184 18.49 8.76 14.05
CA MET A 184 18.34 10.15 14.54
C MET A 184 18.55 10.23 16.06
N ARG A 185 18.00 9.29 16.84
CA ARG A 185 18.20 9.21 18.30
C ARG A 185 19.68 9.03 18.67
N GLU A 186 20.39 8.13 17.95
CA GLU A 186 21.82 7.91 18.19
C GLU A 186 22.66 9.15 17.82
N MET A 187 22.30 9.87 16.76
CA MET A 187 22.98 11.12 16.36
C MET A 187 22.75 12.23 17.38
N SER A 188 21.50 12.46 17.79
CA SER A 188 21.13 13.45 18.80
C SER A 188 21.85 13.20 20.13
N GLY A 189 21.89 11.93 20.58
CA GLY A 189 22.62 11.55 21.78
C GLY A 189 24.14 11.83 21.70
N ARG A 190 24.75 11.63 20.52
CA ARG A 190 26.18 11.96 20.32
C ARG A 190 26.46 13.46 20.26
N LEU A 191 25.47 14.26 19.87
CA LEU A 191 25.54 15.71 19.83
C LEU A 191 25.11 16.36 21.14
N GLU A 192 24.80 15.54 22.18
CA GLU A 192 24.37 16.00 23.49
C GLU A 192 23.13 16.91 23.45
N GLU A 193 22.24 16.69 22.47
CA GLU A 193 20.98 17.42 22.36
C GLU A 193 20.02 17.02 23.49
N ILE A 194 19.16 17.94 23.91
CA ILE A 194 18.16 17.66 24.94
C ILE A 194 17.17 16.61 24.40
N PRO A 195 17.04 15.44 25.05
CA PRO A 195 16.15 14.38 24.57
C PRO A 195 14.69 14.76 24.81
N GLY A 196 13.84 14.40 23.84
CA GLY A 196 12.39 14.38 23.96
C GLY A 196 11.86 13.04 24.50
N GLU A 197 10.63 12.69 24.13
CA GLU A 197 9.95 11.46 24.52
C GLU A 197 10.75 10.22 24.05
N GLU A 198 10.85 9.21 24.89
CA GLU A 198 11.64 7.97 24.66
C GLU A 198 13.08 8.23 24.20
N ALA A 199 13.69 9.33 24.61
CA ALA A 199 15.02 9.75 24.19
C ALA A 199 15.19 10.03 22.68
N PHE A 200 14.10 10.23 21.94
CA PHE A 200 14.15 10.75 20.59
C PHE A 200 14.44 12.25 20.58
N PRO A 201 15.01 12.80 19.49
CA PRO A 201 15.19 14.23 19.37
C PRO A 201 13.84 14.96 19.35
N ALA A 202 13.76 16.15 19.94
CA ALA A 202 12.54 16.96 20.02
C ALA A 202 11.95 17.31 18.63
N TYR A 203 12.79 17.31 17.59
CA TYR A 203 12.40 17.57 16.20
C TYR A 203 11.99 16.32 15.40
N LEU A 204 11.80 15.16 16.03
CA LEU A 204 11.45 13.91 15.36
C LEU A 204 10.19 14.07 14.49
N GLU A 205 9.12 14.62 15.06
CA GLU A 205 7.84 14.78 14.36
C GLU A 205 7.97 15.67 13.13
N SER A 206 8.65 16.82 13.25
CA SER A 206 8.85 17.73 12.12
C SER A 206 9.75 17.13 11.02
N THR A 207 10.70 16.28 11.41
CA THR A 207 11.58 15.60 10.45
C THR A 207 10.82 14.53 9.67
N ILE A 208 9.99 13.73 10.35
CA ILE A 208 9.10 12.75 9.72
C ILE A 208 8.11 13.46 8.79
N ALA A 209 7.48 14.54 9.25
CA ALA A 209 6.59 15.35 8.44
C ALA A 209 7.27 15.86 7.17
N SER A 210 8.45 16.48 7.30
CA SER A 210 9.23 17.01 6.16
C SER A 210 9.62 15.92 5.15
N PHE A 211 9.85 14.69 5.59
CA PHE A 211 10.10 13.56 4.71
C PHE A 211 8.87 13.19 3.90
N TYR A 212 7.72 12.98 4.55
CA TYR A 212 6.48 12.61 3.86
C TYR A 212 5.92 13.74 2.99
N GLU A 213 6.16 15.01 3.34
CA GLU A 213 5.77 16.18 2.54
C GLU A 213 6.46 16.24 1.17
N ARG A 214 7.56 15.51 0.98
CA ARG A 214 8.22 15.38 -0.33
C ARG A 214 7.43 14.52 -1.32
N ALA A 215 6.49 13.72 -0.86
CA ALA A 215 5.50 13.07 -1.72
C ALA A 215 4.59 14.10 -2.40
N GLY A 216 4.09 13.78 -3.56
CA GLY A 216 3.11 14.61 -4.26
C GLY A 216 3.12 14.41 -5.76
N ILE A 217 2.07 14.88 -6.39
CA ILE A 217 1.95 15.01 -7.84
C ILE A 217 2.35 16.42 -8.21
N VAL A 218 3.14 16.56 -9.24
CA VAL A 218 3.57 17.87 -9.74
C VAL A 218 3.36 17.98 -11.25
N ARG A 219 2.96 19.16 -11.69
CA ARG A 219 2.99 19.53 -13.10
C ARG A 219 4.33 20.22 -13.38
N LEU A 220 5.06 19.69 -14.33
CA LEU A 220 6.35 20.23 -14.76
C LEU A 220 6.15 21.44 -15.67
N ARG A 221 7.22 22.17 -15.92
CA ARG A 221 7.17 23.37 -16.78
C ARG A 221 6.92 23.07 -18.25
N ASP A 222 7.17 21.84 -18.69
CA ASP A 222 6.84 21.33 -20.02
C ASP A 222 5.40 20.80 -20.16
N GLY A 223 4.61 20.84 -19.07
CA GLY A 223 3.22 20.38 -19.00
C GLY A 223 3.06 18.91 -18.58
N ASN A 224 4.13 18.13 -18.55
CA ASN A 224 4.09 16.74 -18.09
C ASN A 224 3.77 16.66 -16.59
N VAL A 225 3.20 15.54 -16.16
CA VAL A 225 2.87 15.27 -14.75
C VAL A 225 3.71 14.12 -14.26
N GLY A 226 4.32 14.28 -13.11
CA GLY A 226 5.04 13.22 -12.41
C GLY A 226 4.64 13.14 -10.95
N SER A 227 4.80 11.98 -10.32
CA SER A 227 4.42 11.77 -8.93
C SER A 227 5.45 11.02 -8.12
N VAL A 228 5.51 11.31 -6.82
CA VAL A 228 6.21 10.50 -5.82
C VAL A 228 5.21 10.07 -4.78
N THR A 229 4.97 8.78 -4.69
CA THR A 229 4.19 8.13 -3.62
C THR A 229 5.16 7.57 -2.59
N ILE A 230 4.94 7.85 -1.31
CA ILE A 230 5.82 7.38 -0.23
C ILE A 230 5.07 6.40 0.66
N GLY A 231 5.60 5.17 0.75
CA GLY A 231 5.18 4.16 1.70
C GLY A 231 6.29 3.88 2.73
N GLY A 232 6.00 4.07 4.01
CA GLY A 232 6.96 3.78 5.08
C GLY A 232 6.50 2.61 5.93
N THR A 233 7.40 1.67 6.23
CA THR A 233 7.10 0.68 7.26
C THR A 233 7.49 1.22 8.63
N VAL A 234 6.69 0.88 9.61
CA VAL A 234 6.96 1.17 11.02
C VAL A 234 6.96 -0.15 11.78
N SER A 235 7.96 -0.35 12.62
CA SER A 235 8.09 -1.56 13.44
C SER A 235 8.03 -1.17 14.92
N PRO A 236 6.82 -0.90 15.45
CA PRO A 236 6.66 -0.49 16.84
C PRO A 236 7.11 -1.61 17.78
N ALA A 237 7.85 -1.24 18.83
CA ALA A 237 8.31 -2.18 19.83
C ALA A 237 7.10 -2.82 20.56
N GLY A 238 7.07 -4.16 20.62
CA GLY A 238 5.94 -4.87 21.21
C GLY A 238 4.59 -4.73 20.50
N GLY A 239 4.55 -4.11 19.31
CA GLY A 239 3.31 -3.83 18.58
C GLY A 239 2.53 -2.63 19.13
N ASN A 240 3.15 -1.80 19.97
CA ASN A 240 2.50 -0.63 20.56
C ASN A 240 2.48 0.55 19.57
N PHE A 241 1.32 0.87 19.03
CA PHE A 241 1.13 2.00 18.12
C PHE A 241 1.21 3.39 18.80
N GLU A 242 1.31 3.45 20.14
CA GLU A 242 1.50 4.71 20.87
C GLU A 242 2.96 5.19 20.89
N GLU A 243 3.89 4.39 20.34
CA GLU A 243 5.30 4.78 20.16
C GLU A 243 5.42 6.12 19.41
N PRO A 244 6.34 7.04 19.83
CA PRO A 244 6.47 8.37 19.23
C PRO A 244 6.66 8.38 17.71
N VAL A 245 7.40 7.42 17.15
CA VAL A 245 7.63 7.32 15.71
C VAL A 245 6.34 6.97 14.95
N THR A 246 5.57 6.03 15.48
CA THR A 246 4.28 5.62 14.92
C THR A 246 3.29 6.76 14.98
N GLN A 247 3.17 7.42 16.13
CA GLN A 247 2.27 8.56 16.30
C GLN A 247 2.64 9.75 15.42
N ALA A 248 3.92 10.10 15.31
CA ALA A 248 4.38 11.14 14.39
C ALA A 248 4.06 10.81 12.94
N THR A 249 4.21 9.54 12.55
CA THR A 249 3.88 9.07 11.19
C THR A 249 2.39 9.14 10.91
N LEU A 250 1.54 8.68 11.84
CA LEU A 250 0.08 8.71 11.71
C LEU A 250 -0.50 10.09 11.48
N LYS A 251 0.09 11.14 12.05
CA LYS A 251 -0.35 12.52 11.88
C LYS A 251 -0.16 13.04 10.45
N VAL A 252 0.76 12.46 9.69
CA VAL A 252 1.22 13.00 8.40
C VAL A 252 0.73 12.18 7.22
N VAL A 253 0.57 10.86 7.36
CA VAL A 253 0.21 9.97 6.26
C VAL A 253 -1.27 10.11 5.86
N GLY A 254 -1.56 9.81 4.60
CA GLY A 254 -2.93 9.80 4.06
C GLY A 254 -3.61 8.44 4.16
N ALA A 255 -2.85 7.35 4.36
CA ALA A 255 -3.40 6.00 4.58
C ALA A 255 -2.58 5.23 5.61
N PHE A 256 -3.25 4.36 6.35
CA PHE A 256 -2.71 3.54 7.41
C PHE A 256 -3.11 2.09 7.19
N HIS A 257 -2.13 1.23 6.97
CA HIS A 257 -2.31 -0.21 6.77
C HIS A 257 -1.75 -0.96 7.97
N GLY A 258 -2.47 -0.93 9.09
CA GLY A 258 -2.06 -1.57 10.34
C GLY A 258 -2.02 -3.09 10.20
N LEU A 259 -0.87 -3.72 10.44
CA LEU A 259 -0.77 -5.17 10.40
C LEU A 259 -1.09 -5.76 11.77
N SER A 260 -2.03 -6.69 11.80
CA SER A 260 -2.45 -7.41 12.99
C SER A 260 -1.66 -8.71 13.17
N ARG A 261 -1.14 -8.91 14.39
CA ARG A 261 -0.49 -10.17 14.74
C ARG A 261 -1.49 -11.32 14.78
N GLU A 262 -2.71 -11.07 15.28
CA GLU A 262 -3.77 -12.06 15.35
C GLU A 262 -4.13 -12.59 13.95
N ARG A 263 -4.25 -11.72 12.95
CA ARG A 263 -4.49 -12.11 11.56
C ARG A 263 -3.32 -12.90 10.98
N SER A 264 -2.08 -12.46 11.24
CA SER A 264 -0.88 -13.16 10.81
C SER A 264 -0.76 -14.56 11.40
N ASP A 265 -0.99 -14.70 12.71
CA ASP A 265 -0.97 -15.98 13.43
C ASP A 265 -2.09 -16.91 12.91
N ALA A 266 -3.25 -16.35 12.54
CA ALA A 266 -4.36 -17.06 11.88
C ALA A 266 -4.12 -17.31 10.37
N ARG A 267 -2.96 -16.94 9.82
CA ARG A 267 -2.59 -17.06 8.40
C ARG A 267 -3.55 -16.35 7.44
N ARG A 268 -4.15 -15.23 7.86
CA ARG A 268 -5.01 -14.38 7.04
C ARG A 268 -4.15 -13.30 6.38
N TYR A 269 -3.83 -13.46 5.09
CA TYR A 269 -2.96 -12.55 4.35
C TYR A 269 -3.72 -11.83 3.21
N PRO A 270 -3.45 -10.52 2.96
CA PRO A 270 -2.57 -9.64 3.76
C PRO A 270 -3.10 -9.49 5.19
N SER A 271 -2.19 -9.41 6.17
CA SER A 271 -2.56 -9.35 7.59
C SER A 271 -2.99 -7.95 8.06
N ILE A 272 -3.38 -7.09 7.11
CA ILE A 272 -3.93 -5.75 7.39
C ILE A 272 -5.21 -5.89 8.21
N ASP A 273 -5.29 -5.16 9.31
CA ASP A 273 -6.49 -5.14 10.15
C ASP A 273 -7.56 -4.25 9.50
N PRO A 274 -8.75 -4.81 9.16
CA PRO A 274 -9.79 -4.03 8.50
C PRO A 274 -10.51 -3.03 9.42
N LEU A 275 -10.40 -3.18 10.75
CA LEU A 275 -11.05 -2.30 11.73
C LEU A 275 -10.16 -1.10 12.08
N ASP A 276 -8.87 -1.35 12.29
CA ASP A 276 -7.93 -0.32 12.72
C ASP A 276 -7.35 0.48 11.55
N SER A 277 -7.36 -0.09 10.33
CA SER A 277 -6.81 0.57 9.14
C SER A 277 -7.77 1.60 8.55
N TRP A 278 -7.19 2.61 7.91
CA TRP A 278 -7.96 3.68 7.26
C TRP A 278 -7.23 4.30 6.07
N SER A 279 -7.97 4.99 5.22
CA SER A 279 -7.45 5.82 4.13
C SER A 279 -8.31 7.05 3.92
N LYS A 280 -7.67 8.16 3.56
CA LYS A 280 -8.31 9.42 3.15
C LYS A 280 -8.49 9.51 1.62
N TYR A 281 -7.94 8.57 0.87
CA TYR A 281 -7.95 8.58 -0.58
C TYR A 281 -9.20 7.90 -1.16
N LYS A 282 -9.49 8.20 -2.42
CA LYS A 282 -10.62 7.63 -3.15
C LYS A 282 -10.32 6.18 -3.54
N SER A 283 -11.28 5.30 -3.32
CA SER A 283 -11.24 3.90 -3.78
C SER A 283 -11.54 3.79 -5.28
N ILE A 284 -11.12 2.68 -5.89
CA ILE A 284 -11.52 2.27 -7.24
C ILE A 284 -12.99 1.83 -7.32
N ILE A 285 -13.61 1.56 -6.17
CA ILE A 285 -15.00 1.12 -6.01
C ILE A 285 -15.81 2.24 -5.38
N ASN A 286 -17.10 2.30 -5.70
CA ASN A 286 -18.02 3.28 -5.12
C ASN A 286 -17.97 3.25 -3.59
N ARG A 287 -17.82 4.42 -2.98
CA ARG A 287 -17.67 4.60 -1.54
C ARG A 287 -18.81 3.97 -0.73
N ASN A 288 -20.05 4.11 -1.20
CA ASN A 288 -21.21 3.62 -0.48
C ASN A 288 -21.20 2.08 -0.37
N LEU A 289 -20.74 1.38 -1.42
CA LEU A 289 -20.59 -0.08 -1.40
C LEU A 289 -19.49 -0.52 -0.41
N VAL A 290 -18.37 0.22 -0.39
CA VAL A 290 -17.26 -0.05 0.54
C VAL A 290 -17.69 0.18 1.99
N GLU A 291 -18.40 1.27 2.27
CA GLU A 291 -18.91 1.59 3.62
C GLU A 291 -19.92 0.54 4.09
N TYR A 292 -20.81 0.07 3.20
CA TYR A 292 -21.72 -1.03 3.50
C TYR A 292 -20.99 -2.31 3.90
N ALA A 293 -19.99 -2.72 3.12
CA ALA A 293 -19.18 -3.90 3.44
C ALA A 293 -18.43 -3.76 4.77
N ARG A 294 -17.88 -2.56 5.05
CA ARG A 294 -17.22 -2.26 6.33
C ARG A 294 -18.15 -2.36 7.52
N GLU A 295 -19.38 -1.88 7.37
CA GLU A 295 -20.39 -1.95 8.43
C GLU A 295 -20.74 -3.41 8.74
N ILE A 296 -20.96 -4.24 7.72
CA ILE A 296 -21.20 -5.68 7.90
C ILE A 296 -20.02 -6.34 8.61
N TYR A 297 -18.79 -6.03 8.20
CA TYR A 297 -17.60 -6.59 8.81
C TYR A 297 -17.47 -6.19 10.28
N LYS A 298 -17.66 -4.90 10.59
CA LYS A 298 -17.61 -4.38 11.95
C LYS A 298 -18.63 -5.03 12.87
N ARG A 299 -19.90 -5.07 12.43
CA ARG A 299 -20.98 -5.72 13.20
C ARG A 299 -20.73 -7.21 13.39
N GLY A 300 -20.21 -7.91 12.37
CA GLY A 300 -19.83 -9.31 12.50
C GLY A 300 -18.70 -9.53 13.51
N ALA A 301 -17.72 -8.62 13.58
CA ALA A 301 -16.67 -8.66 14.59
C ALA A 301 -17.20 -8.42 16.02
N GLU A 302 -18.16 -7.51 16.19
CA GLU A 302 -18.85 -7.27 17.48
C GLU A 302 -19.62 -8.53 17.93
N VAL A 303 -20.33 -9.18 17.00
CA VAL A 303 -21.02 -10.45 17.27
C VAL A 303 -20.02 -11.55 17.66
N ASN A 304 -18.89 -11.65 16.98
CA ASN A 304 -17.84 -12.62 17.30
C ASN A 304 -17.29 -12.41 18.74
N GLN A 305 -17.09 -11.15 19.14
CA GLN A 305 -16.69 -10.84 20.52
C GLN A 305 -17.77 -11.23 21.53
N MET A 306 -19.02 -10.96 21.24
CA MET A 306 -20.16 -11.38 22.06
C MET A 306 -20.23 -12.91 22.17
N MET A 307 -20.06 -13.64 21.08
CA MET A 307 -20.06 -15.12 21.06
C MET A 307 -18.95 -15.72 21.94
N LYS A 308 -17.79 -15.07 22.03
CA LYS A 308 -16.71 -15.51 22.92
C LYS A 308 -17.11 -15.47 24.40
N VAL A 309 -18.09 -14.64 24.77
CA VAL A 309 -18.56 -14.46 26.16
C VAL A 309 -19.77 -15.34 26.44
N VAL A 310 -20.82 -15.28 25.62
CA VAL A 310 -22.11 -15.96 25.87
C VAL A 310 -22.21 -17.36 25.22
N GLY A 311 -21.25 -17.72 24.41
CA GLY A 311 -21.26 -18.93 23.61
C GLY A 311 -22.13 -18.82 22.35
N GLU A 312 -21.91 -19.72 21.41
CA GLU A 312 -22.69 -19.77 20.16
C GLU A 312 -24.17 -20.08 20.39
N GLU A 313 -24.47 -20.93 21.37
CA GLU A 313 -25.84 -21.30 21.69
C GLU A 313 -26.68 -20.10 22.16
N GLY A 314 -26.07 -19.16 22.87
CA GLY A 314 -26.69 -17.92 23.35
C GLY A 314 -26.87 -16.83 22.30
N THR A 315 -26.33 -16.99 21.09
CA THR A 315 -26.45 -16.02 20.01
C THR A 315 -27.71 -16.24 19.17
N SER A 316 -28.36 -15.17 18.70
CA SER A 316 -29.51 -15.29 17.80
C SER A 316 -29.10 -15.86 16.43
N LEU A 317 -30.05 -16.45 15.67
CA LEU A 317 -29.77 -16.95 14.32
C LEU A 317 -29.34 -15.79 13.38
N ASP A 318 -29.99 -14.63 13.48
CA ASP A 318 -29.71 -13.47 12.64
C ASP A 318 -28.30 -12.92 12.90
N ASP A 319 -27.90 -12.81 14.17
CA ASP A 319 -26.54 -12.40 14.54
C ASP A 319 -25.52 -13.44 14.07
N PHE A 320 -25.81 -14.71 14.19
CA PHE A 320 -24.93 -15.77 13.70
C PHE A 320 -24.75 -15.72 12.18
N ILE A 321 -25.82 -15.47 11.41
CA ILE A 321 -25.75 -15.26 9.96
C ILE A 321 -24.92 -14.00 9.65
N LEU A 322 -25.08 -12.92 10.39
CA LEU A 322 -24.29 -11.70 10.22
C LEU A 322 -22.78 -11.95 10.45
N TYR A 323 -22.45 -12.71 11.49
CA TYR A 323 -21.08 -13.16 11.73
C TYR A 323 -20.54 -14.00 10.55
N LEU A 324 -21.32 -14.96 10.04
CA LEU A 324 -20.91 -15.77 8.88
C LEU A 324 -20.72 -14.94 7.61
N LYS A 325 -21.54 -13.91 7.37
CA LYS A 325 -21.37 -12.95 6.27
C LYS A 325 -20.05 -12.20 6.39
N SER A 326 -19.68 -11.78 7.59
CA SER A 326 -18.42 -11.10 7.85
C SER A 326 -17.20 -12.00 7.62
N GLU A 327 -17.24 -13.25 8.11
CA GLU A 327 -16.20 -14.25 7.86
C GLU A 327 -16.11 -14.64 6.37
N PHE A 328 -17.24 -14.69 5.67
CA PHE A 328 -17.27 -14.89 4.23
C PHE A 328 -16.57 -13.74 3.49
N LEU A 329 -16.91 -12.48 3.79
CA LEU A 329 -16.26 -11.30 3.19
C LEU A 329 -14.75 -11.34 3.42
N ASP A 330 -14.30 -11.64 4.64
CA ASP A 330 -12.87 -11.73 4.95
C ASP A 330 -12.19 -12.82 4.11
N ALA A 331 -12.74 -14.03 4.10
CA ALA A 331 -12.11 -15.17 3.45
C ALA A 331 -12.07 -15.08 1.92
N VAL A 332 -13.08 -14.50 1.27
CA VAL A 332 -13.21 -14.53 -0.19
C VAL A 332 -12.69 -13.25 -0.87
N TYR A 333 -12.62 -12.13 -0.14
CA TYR A 333 -12.23 -10.85 -0.72
C TYR A 333 -11.05 -10.19 -0.05
N MET A 334 -11.04 -10.11 1.30
CA MET A 334 -9.98 -9.42 2.03
C MET A 334 -8.68 -10.23 2.07
N GLN A 335 -8.79 -11.57 2.10
CA GLN A 335 -7.62 -12.44 1.97
C GLN A 335 -7.28 -12.62 0.49
N GLN A 336 -5.99 -12.66 0.19
CA GLN A 336 -5.47 -12.82 -1.17
C GLN A 336 -4.15 -13.56 -1.13
N ASP A 337 -4.01 -14.62 -1.93
CA ASP A 337 -2.76 -15.37 -2.06
C ASP A 337 -1.79 -14.62 -2.97
N SER A 338 -0.77 -14.01 -2.37
CA SER A 338 0.25 -13.24 -3.10
C SER A 338 1.21 -14.10 -3.91
N PHE A 339 1.23 -15.41 -3.70
CA PHE A 339 2.14 -16.34 -4.36
C PHE A 339 1.52 -17.00 -5.60
N ASP A 340 0.19 -16.96 -5.74
CA ASP A 340 -0.48 -17.45 -6.94
C ASP A 340 -0.41 -16.44 -8.09
N ASP A 341 -0.22 -16.93 -9.31
CA ASP A 341 -0.05 -16.06 -10.49
C ASP A 341 -1.36 -15.35 -10.90
N VAL A 342 -2.52 -15.93 -10.60
CA VAL A 342 -3.83 -15.40 -10.96
C VAL A 342 -4.42 -14.57 -9.82
N GLU A 343 -4.44 -15.12 -8.61
CA GLU A 343 -5.02 -14.45 -7.45
C GLU A 343 -4.11 -13.35 -6.90
N GLY A 344 -2.79 -13.52 -6.98
CA GLY A 344 -1.81 -12.59 -6.43
C GLY A 344 -1.83 -11.18 -7.04
N ALA A 345 -2.54 -10.98 -8.18
CA ALA A 345 -2.64 -9.70 -8.85
C ALA A 345 -4.04 -9.50 -9.47
N THR A 346 -4.98 -9.00 -8.67
CA THR A 346 -6.37 -8.82 -9.09
C THR A 346 -6.57 -7.47 -9.78
N GLY A 347 -6.87 -7.46 -11.09
CA GLY A 347 -7.14 -6.24 -11.87
C GLY A 347 -8.41 -5.50 -11.44
N VAL A 348 -8.52 -4.22 -11.78
CA VAL A 348 -9.61 -3.32 -11.37
C VAL A 348 -10.98 -3.84 -11.78
N ASP A 349 -11.13 -4.28 -13.03
CA ASP A 349 -12.43 -4.77 -13.55
C ASP A 349 -12.90 -6.01 -12.80
N ARG A 350 -11.96 -6.92 -12.51
CA ARG A 350 -12.25 -8.10 -11.69
C ARG A 350 -12.63 -7.72 -10.26
N GLN A 351 -11.91 -6.77 -9.65
CA GLN A 351 -12.23 -6.30 -8.30
C GLN A 351 -13.65 -5.75 -8.23
N LYS A 352 -14.03 -4.88 -9.17
CA LYS A 352 -15.37 -4.30 -9.26
C LYS A 352 -16.44 -5.39 -9.43
N TYR A 353 -16.23 -6.30 -10.37
CA TYR A 353 -17.18 -7.36 -10.68
C TYR A 353 -17.44 -8.30 -9.48
N VAL A 354 -16.35 -8.82 -8.91
CA VAL A 354 -16.45 -9.76 -7.78
C VAL A 354 -16.99 -9.06 -6.53
N PHE A 355 -16.59 -7.81 -6.28
CA PHE A 355 -17.09 -7.06 -5.14
C PHE A 355 -18.59 -6.78 -5.24
N SER A 356 -19.10 -6.39 -6.40
CA SER A 356 -20.55 -6.19 -6.60
C SER A 356 -21.34 -7.48 -6.31
N LYS A 357 -20.82 -8.63 -6.73
CA LYS A 357 -21.43 -9.92 -6.42
C LYS A 357 -21.42 -10.24 -4.93
N ILE A 358 -20.31 -9.96 -4.25
CA ILE A 358 -20.18 -10.12 -2.79
C ILE A 358 -21.17 -9.21 -2.06
N ILE A 359 -21.28 -7.94 -2.45
CA ILE A 359 -22.25 -7.00 -1.85
C ILE A 359 -23.68 -7.50 -2.01
N SER A 360 -24.03 -8.06 -3.16
CA SER A 360 -25.33 -8.69 -3.38
C SER A 360 -25.60 -9.82 -2.37
N ILE A 361 -24.60 -10.66 -2.11
CA ILE A 361 -24.70 -11.76 -1.13
C ILE A 361 -24.81 -11.23 0.30
N LEU A 362 -24.00 -10.24 0.66
CA LEU A 362 -24.04 -9.61 1.99
C LEU A 362 -25.39 -8.98 2.28
N GLY A 363 -26.03 -8.38 1.26
CA GLY A 363 -27.35 -7.79 1.33
C GLY A 363 -28.51 -8.75 1.12
N SER A 364 -28.26 -10.05 0.94
CA SER A 364 -29.32 -11.04 0.76
C SER A 364 -29.82 -11.60 2.08
N SER A 365 -31.14 -11.85 2.16
CA SER A 365 -31.75 -12.74 3.13
C SER A 365 -31.82 -14.16 2.56
N PHE A 366 -31.70 -15.16 3.42
CA PHE A 366 -31.68 -16.58 3.06
C PHE A 366 -32.72 -17.35 3.83
N LYS A 367 -33.33 -18.35 3.20
CA LYS A 367 -34.20 -19.30 3.90
C LYS A 367 -33.38 -20.33 4.66
N ILE A 368 -33.01 -19.99 5.88
CA ILE A 368 -32.22 -20.81 6.80
C ILE A 368 -32.92 -20.78 8.15
N SER A 369 -33.12 -21.95 8.75
CA SER A 369 -33.84 -22.12 10.01
C SER A 369 -32.93 -22.49 11.19
N GLU A 370 -31.74 -23.03 10.91
CA GLU A 370 -30.84 -23.56 11.95
C GLU A 370 -29.39 -23.05 11.71
N LYS A 371 -28.64 -22.89 12.81
CA LYS A 371 -27.24 -22.42 12.76
C LYS A 371 -26.30 -23.35 12.00
N GLU A 372 -26.52 -24.68 12.18
CA GLU A 372 -25.69 -25.68 11.48
C GLU A 372 -25.93 -25.64 9.96
N GLU A 373 -27.16 -25.42 9.54
CA GLU A 373 -27.50 -25.18 8.13
C GLU A 373 -26.83 -23.93 7.59
N ALA A 374 -26.85 -22.82 8.35
CA ALA A 374 -26.18 -21.58 8.00
C ALA A 374 -24.68 -21.80 7.82
N ARG A 375 -24.04 -22.48 8.74
CA ARG A 375 -22.62 -22.82 8.70
C ARG A 375 -22.26 -23.64 7.45
N GLY A 376 -23.03 -24.69 7.17
CA GLY A 376 -22.85 -25.54 5.99
C GLY A 376 -22.95 -24.74 4.69
N PHE A 377 -24.00 -23.90 4.59
CA PHE A 377 -24.25 -23.04 3.43
C PHE A 377 -23.07 -22.04 3.19
N PHE A 378 -22.65 -21.28 4.20
CA PHE A 378 -21.58 -20.31 4.05
C PHE A 378 -20.22 -20.96 3.81
N ASN A 379 -19.96 -22.15 4.36
CA ASN A 379 -18.74 -22.90 4.07
C ASN A 379 -18.68 -23.34 2.59
N MET A 380 -19.80 -23.86 2.05
CA MET A 380 -19.89 -24.25 0.65
C MET A 380 -19.72 -23.04 -0.27
N LEU A 381 -20.38 -21.93 0.05
CA LEU A 381 -20.29 -20.69 -0.70
C LEU A 381 -18.85 -20.15 -0.71
N ARG A 382 -18.20 -20.10 0.47
CA ARG A 382 -16.81 -19.68 0.63
C ARG A 382 -15.85 -20.51 -0.23
N GLN A 383 -15.98 -21.83 -0.19
CA GLN A 383 -15.09 -22.71 -0.96
C GLN A 383 -15.22 -22.46 -2.47
N ASN A 384 -16.44 -22.34 -2.99
CA ASN A 384 -16.66 -22.09 -4.41
C ASN A 384 -16.15 -20.69 -4.84
N PHE A 385 -16.22 -19.67 -3.97
CA PHE A 385 -15.63 -18.37 -4.25
C PHE A 385 -14.10 -18.42 -4.27
N ILE A 386 -13.50 -19.13 -3.32
CA ILE A 386 -12.04 -19.32 -3.30
C ILE A 386 -11.60 -20.03 -4.58
N ASP A 387 -12.28 -21.10 -4.98
CA ASP A 387 -11.98 -21.82 -6.22
C ASP A 387 -12.12 -20.92 -7.47
N MET A 388 -13.12 -20.02 -7.48
CA MET A 388 -13.30 -19.01 -8.54
C MET A 388 -12.15 -17.99 -8.56
N ASN A 389 -11.62 -17.61 -7.40
CA ASN A 389 -10.53 -16.63 -7.28
C ASN A 389 -9.23 -17.12 -7.94
N TYR A 390 -9.00 -18.42 -8.00
CA TYR A 390 -7.84 -19.00 -8.72
C TYR A 390 -8.04 -19.15 -10.24
N LYS A 391 -9.24 -18.78 -10.76
CA LYS A 391 -9.51 -18.83 -12.22
C LYS A 391 -9.27 -17.49 -12.87
N THR A 392 -8.72 -17.49 -14.09
CA THR A 392 -8.50 -16.27 -14.87
C THR A 392 -9.82 -15.59 -15.17
N PHE A 393 -9.94 -14.31 -14.82
CA PHE A 393 -11.14 -13.51 -15.05
C PHE A 393 -11.51 -13.49 -16.54
N GLY A 394 -12.79 -13.69 -16.85
CA GLY A 394 -13.30 -13.76 -18.22
C GLY A 394 -13.11 -15.12 -18.91
N SER A 395 -12.45 -16.09 -18.25
CA SER A 395 -12.34 -17.46 -18.78
C SER A 395 -13.62 -18.26 -18.61
N LYS A 396 -13.77 -19.32 -19.40
CA LYS A 396 -14.90 -20.27 -19.25
C LYS A 396 -14.95 -20.87 -17.85
N ASP A 397 -13.79 -21.25 -17.31
CA ASP A 397 -13.69 -21.87 -15.99
C ASP A 397 -14.12 -20.91 -14.86
N PHE A 398 -13.87 -19.59 -15.02
CA PHE A 398 -14.35 -18.56 -14.10
C PHE A 398 -15.89 -18.50 -14.11
N TYR A 399 -16.52 -18.44 -15.29
CA TYR A 399 -17.97 -18.39 -15.41
C TYR A 399 -18.65 -19.70 -15.02
N ASP A 400 -18.00 -20.85 -15.22
CA ASP A 400 -18.53 -22.14 -14.77
C ASP A 400 -18.48 -22.25 -13.23
N ALA A 401 -17.46 -21.71 -12.57
CA ALA A 401 -17.41 -21.58 -11.10
C ALA A 401 -18.49 -20.59 -10.59
N GLU A 402 -18.68 -19.49 -11.28
CA GLU A 402 -19.73 -18.51 -10.95
C GLU A 402 -21.13 -19.10 -11.02
N LYS A 403 -21.46 -19.88 -12.06
CA LYS A 403 -22.75 -20.57 -12.17
C LYS A 403 -23.01 -21.54 -11.02
N LYS A 404 -21.97 -22.20 -10.48
CA LYS A 404 -22.12 -23.05 -9.28
C LYS A 404 -22.51 -22.21 -8.06
N ILE A 405 -21.89 -21.03 -7.90
CA ILE A 405 -22.22 -20.09 -6.84
C ILE A 405 -23.68 -19.65 -6.96
N ASP A 406 -24.12 -19.28 -8.17
CA ASP A 406 -25.51 -18.87 -8.42
C ASP A 406 -26.51 -20.00 -8.14
N GLY A 407 -26.16 -21.27 -8.44
CA GLY A 407 -26.94 -22.43 -8.07
C GLY A 407 -27.10 -22.57 -6.56
N ILE A 408 -26.02 -22.44 -5.80
CA ILE A 408 -26.03 -22.53 -4.33
C ILE A 408 -26.91 -21.40 -3.74
N LEU A 409 -26.83 -20.19 -4.27
CA LEU A 409 -27.65 -19.05 -3.84
C LEU A 409 -29.16 -19.31 -4.13
N ALA A 410 -29.47 -19.86 -5.30
CA ALA A 410 -30.83 -20.17 -5.69
C ALA A 410 -31.47 -21.24 -4.80
N GLU A 411 -30.72 -22.26 -4.34
CA GLU A 411 -31.21 -23.31 -3.42
C GLU A 411 -31.72 -22.73 -2.08
N LYS A 412 -31.16 -21.60 -1.63
CA LYS A 412 -31.58 -20.93 -0.37
C LYS A 412 -32.52 -19.76 -0.62
N GLU A 413 -33.08 -19.65 -1.83
CA GLU A 413 -34.00 -18.58 -2.24
C GLU A 413 -33.50 -17.20 -1.83
N ALA A 414 -32.20 -16.94 -2.12
CA ALA A 414 -31.54 -15.70 -1.79
C ALA A 414 -32.28 -14.49 -2.40
N SER A 415 -32.71 -13.55 -1.57
CA SER A 415 -33.36 -12.32 -2.01
C SER A 415 -32.56 -11.11 -1.54
N VAL A 416 -32.09 -10.32 -2.50
CA VAL A 416 -31.32 -9.09 -2.22
C VAL A 416 -32.28 -8.01 -1.73
N ASP A 417 -31.91 -7.33 -0.64
CA ASP A 417 -32.62 -6.19 -0.10
C ASP A 417 -32.77 -5.07 -1.14
N SER A 418 -33.89 -4.34 -1.09
CA SER A 418 -34.20 -3.22 -1.99
C SER A 418 -33.15 -2.10 -1.92
N ASP A 419 -32.68 -1.78 -0.71
CA ASP A 419 -31.70 -0.72 -0.48
C ASP A 419 -30.34 -1.09 -1.06
N VAL A 420 -29.94 -2.37 -0.93
CA VAL A 420 -28.70 -2.90 -1.52
C VAL A 420 -28.78 -2.94 -3.04
N LYS A 421 -29.97 -3.28 -3.61
CA LYS A 421 -30.18 -3.19 -5.06
C LYS A 421 -30.03 -1.75 -5.59
N ALA A 422 -30.49 -0.75 -4.83
CA ALA A 422 -30.30 0.65 -5.18
C ALA A 422 -28.81 1.03 -5.15
N LEU A 423 -28.10 0.66 -4.08
CA LEU A 423 -26.65 0.89 -3.96
C LEU A 423 -25.83 0.26 -5.10
N LEU A 424 -26.19 -0.94 -5.54
CA LEU A 424 -25.51 -1.61 -6.66
C LEU A 424 -25.74 -0.87 -7.98
N LYS A 425 -26.94 -0.34 -8.22
CA LYS A 425 -27.23 0.45 -9.43
C LYS A 425 -26.49 1.80 -9.46
N ASP A 426 -26.32 2.44 -8.32
CA ASP A 426 -25.57 3.70 -8.20
C ASP A 426 -24.05 3.48 -8.31
N GLY A 427 -23.59 2.24 -8.18
CA GLY A 427 -22.19 1.84 -8.24
C GLY A 427 -21.68 1.41 -9.62
N GLU A 428 -22.59 1.16 -10.57
CA GLU A 428 -22.28 0.91 -11.99
C GLU A 428 -22.04 2.24 -12.74
#